data_305e796fbff49555f80de69ae70ed84c
#
_entry.id   305e796fbff49555f80de69ae70ed84c
#
_cell.length_a   1.000
_cell.length_b   1.000
_cell.length_c   1.000
_cell.angle_alpha   90.00
_cell.angle_beta   90.00
_cell.angle_gamma   90.00
#
_symmetry.space_group_name_H-M   'P 1'
#
loop_
_entity.id
_entity.type
_entity.pdbx_description
1 polymer ?
#
loop_
_entity_poly.entity_id
_entity_poly.type
_entity_poly.pdbx_seq_one_letter_code
_entity_poly.pdbx_strand_id
1 'polypeptide(L)'
;EFDMRTGDVAGNKTNVDTTILDNSNPLNPGGEDGGYGSEDIVFAIIEGTATVNEGDTAQYVVKLVDKDGNPVTVTKDTEVTIKYTNKTTQDGDTEYNNNDTIKITIKAGENSSDKFDVDTIDDYLADNGEKFNLEITNVDDQGQFEKVNIGDINGDKTNVDTTILDNTTDKPNENSTVESNQENVILKIVVADKDGNPIKDANGDYLTQNEVPEGNNAYYVVLAFEPNTTKFNDNTKLDIQSGTVEV
;
A
#
# COMPACT_ATOMS: atom_id res chain seq x y z
N GLU A 1 -72.92 -30.49 -11.11
CA GLU A 1 -71.46 -30.67 -11.36
C GLU A 1 -70.93 -29.37 -11.95
N PHE A 2 -70.02 -28.71 -11.23
CA PHE A 2 -69.39 -27.48 -11.75
C PHE A 2 -68.19 -27.88 -12.59
N ASP A 3 -68.22 -27.61 -13.88
CA ASP A 3 -67.05 -27.72 -14.76
C ASP A 3 -66.16 -26.49 -14.58
N MET A 4 -65.15 -26.62 -13.73
CA MET A 4 -64.19 -25.55 -13.52
C MET A 4 -63.14 -25.57 -14.64
N ARG A 5 -63.17 -24.54 -15.48
CA ARG A 5 -62.17 -24.33 -16.53
C ARG A 5 -61.20 -23.24 -16.11
N THR A 6 -59.96 -23.41 -16.51
CA THR A 6 -58.92 -22.36 -16.35
C THR A 6 -59.06 -21.37 -17.50
N GLY A 7 -58.87 -20.07 -17.20
CA GLY A 7 -59.00 -18.99 -18.18
C GLY A 7 -60.41 -18.47 -18.43
N ASP A 8 -60.57 -17.64 -19.45
CA ASP A 8 -61.91 -17.17 -19.92
C ASP A 8 -62.60 -18.21 -20.82
N VAL A 9 -63.79 -17.88 -21.31
CA VAL A 9 -64.58 -18.79 -22.19
C VAL A 9 -63.83 -19.17 -23.48
N ALA A 10 -62.79 -18.44 -23.88
CA ALA A 10 -61.98 -18.73 -25.03
C ALA A 10 -60.66 -19.47 -24.64
N GLY A 11 -60.48 -19.82 -23.35
CA GLY A 11 -59.26 -20.47 -22.84
C GLY A 11 -58.10 -19.52 -22.65
N ASN A 12 -58.29 -18.22 -22.80
CA ASN A 12 -57.24 -17.20 -22.54
C ASN A 12 -57.23 -16.84 -21.05
N LYS A 13 -56.28 -16.01 -20.63
CA LYS A 13 -56.14 -15.52 -19.25
C LYS A 13 -55.89 -16.63 -18.21
N THR A 14 -55.16 -17.65 -18.61
CA THR A 14 -54.74 -18.75 -17.72
C THR A 14 -53.52 -18.41 -16.87
N ASN A 15 -52.80 -17.37 -17.27
CA ASN A 15 -51.60 -16.89 -16.61
C ASN A 15 -51.62 -15.35 -16.53
N VAL A 16 -50.89 -14.83 -15.62
CA VAL A 16 -50.52 -13.41 -15.49
C VAL A 16 -49.01 -13.33 -15.47
N ASP A 17 -48.45 -12.64 -16.45
CA ASP A 17 -47.04 -12.27 -16.46
C ASP A 17 -46.90 -10.91 -15.77
N THR A 18 -46.06 -10.85 -14.78
CA THR A 18 -45.71 -9.60 -14.09
C THR A 18 -44.28 -9.26 -14.38
N THR A 19 -44.04 -8.10 -14.96
CA THR A 19 -42.71 -7.54 -15.10
C THR A 19 -42.46 -6.65 -13.89
N ILE A 20 -41.41 -6.93 -13.17
CA ILE A 20 -40.92 -6.05 -12.12
C ILE A 20 -39.94 -5.08 -12.79
N LEU A 21 -40.27 -3.80 -12.72
CA LEU A 21 -39.38 -2.73 -13.17
C LEU A 21 -38.63 -2.20 -11.97
N ASP A 22 -37.36 -1.90 -12.19
CA ASP A 22 -36.56 -1.27 -11.19
C ASP A 22 -37.02 0.16 -10.93
N ASN A 23 -36.90 0.63 -9.67
CA ASN A 23 -37.30 1.98 -9.30
C ASN A 23 -36.13 2.94 -9.44
N SER A 24 -35.73 3.24 -10.65
CA SER A 24 -34.57 4.06 -10.97
C SER A 24 -34.68 5.53 -10.54
N ASN A 25 -35.83 5.99 -10.10
CA ASN A 25 -36.04 7.36 -9.61
C ASN A 25 -37.26 7.43 -8.66
N PRO A 26 -37.05 7.59 -7.33
CA PRO A 26 -38.13 7.68 -6.37
C PRO A 26 -39.07 8.88 -6.59
N LEU A 27 -38.62 9.91 -7.34
CA LEU A 27 -39.43 11.07 -7.68
C LEU A 27 -40.21 10.91 -9.01
N ASN A 28 -39.89 9.88 -9.80
CA ASN A 28 -40.54 9.56 -11.05
C ASN A 28 -40.68 8.05 -11.23
N PRO A 29 -41.55 7.37 -10.43
CA PRO A 29 -41.73 5.93 -10.51
C PRO A 29 -42.22 5.55 -11.91
N GLY A 30 -41.45 4.78 -12.67
CA GLY A 30 -41.77 4.35 -14.02
C GLY A 30 -41.36 5.34 -15.12
N GLY A 31 -40.55 6.36 -14.82
CA GLY A 31 -39.95 7.25 -15.82
C GLY A 31 -38.76 6.58 -16.52
N GLU A 32 -38.68 6.75 -17.85
CA GLU A 32 -37.57 6.23 -18.68
C GLU A 32 -36.28 7.04 -18.57
N ASP A 33 -36.04 7.76 -17.46
CA ASP A 33 -35.01 8.78 -17.36
C ASP A 33 -33.58 8.22 -17.17
N GLY A 34 -33.42 6.89 -17.10
CA GLY A 34 -32.07 6.24 -17.05
C GLY A 34 -31.18 6.69 -15.89
N GLY A 35 -31.76 7.36 -14.89
CA GLY A 35 -31.04 7.80 -13.68
C GLY A 35 -31.22 6.78 -12.57
N TYR A 36 -30.10 6.31 -12.02
CA TYR A 36 -30.08 5.44 -10.84
C TYR A 36 -30.69 6.19 -9.64
N GLY A 37 -31.57 5.52 -8.89
CA GLY A 37 -32.00 6.01 -7.58
C GLY A 37 -30.82 6.10 -6.63
N SER A 38 -30.90 6.96 -5.62
CA SER A 38 -29.81 7.06 -4.63
C SER A 38 -29.66 5.80 -3.78
N GLU A 39 -30.68 4.97 -3.72
CA GLU A 39 -30.71 3.66 -3.06
C GLU A 39 -29.98 2.56 -3.83
N ASP A 40 -29.78 2.75 -5.15
CA ASP A 40 -29.17 1.75 -6.03
C ASP A 40 -27.66 1.97 -6.20
N ILE A 41 -27.14 3.02 -5.56
CA ILE A 41 -25.73 3.36 -5.59
C ILE A 41 -25.02 2.77 -4.38
N VAL A 42 -23.97 1.99 -4.65
CA VAL A 42 -23.06 1.44 -3.66
C VAL A 42 -21.74 2.23 -3.69
N PHE A 43 -21.11 2.37 -2.55
CA PHE A 43 -19.89 3.13 -2.36
C PHE A 43 -18.76 2.22 -1.89
N ALA A 44 -17.64 2.23 -2.61
CA ALA A 44 -16.44 1.50 -2.25
C ALA A 44 -15.48 2.44 -1.49
N ILE A 45 -15.20 2.14 -0.24
CA ILE A 45 -14.33 2.92 0.62
C ILE A 45 -13.12 2.11 1.06
N ILE A 46 -11.99 2.78 1.29
CA ILE A 46 -10.80 2.21 1.89
C ILE A 46 -10.55 2.84 3.25
N GLU A 47 -10.21 2.01 4.23
CA GLU A 47 -9.79 2.43 5.57
C GLU A 47 -8.54 1.67 5.97
N GLY A 48 -7.67 2.28 6.79
CA GLY A 48 -6.45 1.62 7.22
C GLY A 48 -5.56 2.46 8.12
N THR A 49 -4.34 1.99 8.27
CA THR A 49 -3.31 2.57 9.14
C THR A 49 -2.88 3.94 8.62
N ALA A 50 -2.97 4.96 9.47
CA ALA A 50 -2.54 6.33 9.14
C ALA A 50 -1.07 6.60 9.51
N THR A 51 -0.51 5.80 10.42
CA THR A 51 0.89 5.94 10.87
C THR A 51 1.42 4.56 11.24
N VAL A 52 2.62 4.24 10.81
CA VAL A 52 3.33 2.98 11.04
C VAL A 52 4.80 3.29 11.31
N ASN A 53 5.51 2.47 12.11
CA ASN A 53 6.96 2.59 12.21
C ASN A 53 7.62 1.77 11.10
N GLU A 54 8.83 2.11 10.75
CA GLU A 54 9.67 1.28 9.89
C GLU A 54 9.80 -0.14 10.44
N GLY A 55 9.85 -1.13 9.54
CA GLY A 55 9.88 -2.54 9.89
C GLY A 55 8.55 -3.11 10.39
N ASP A 56 7.54 -2.27 10.60
CA ASP A 56 6.20 -2.70 10.99
C ASP A 56 5.27 -2.85 9.77
N THR A 57 4.10 -3.46 9.99
CA THR A 57 3.08 -3.72 8.96
C THR A 57 1.91 -2.75 9.10
N ALA A 58 1.61 -2.00 8.06
CA ALA A 58 0.38 -1.20 7.95
C ALA A 58 -0.76 -2.05 7.40
N GLN A 59 -1.96 -1.97 8.00
CA GLN A 59 -3.13 -2.79 7.65
C GLN A 59 -4.27 -1.97 7.07
N TYR A 60 -4.92 -2.52 6.04
CA TYR A 60 -6.01 -1.87 5.31
C TYR A 60 -7.17 -2.83 5.06
N VAL A 61 -8.34 -2.25 4.82
CA VAL A 61 -9.56 -2.97 4.44
C VAL A 61 -10.36 -2.13 3.44
N VAL A 62 -10.95 -2.79 2.45
CA VAL A 62 -11.94 -2.19 1.54
C VAL A 62 -13.32 -2.63 1.98
N LYS A 63 -14.29 -1.71 1.97
CA LYS A 63 -15.68 -1.97 2.34
C LYS A 63 -16.63 -1.46 1.26
N LEU A 64 -17.77 -2.12 1.12
CA LEU A 64 -18.90 -1.58 0.36
C LEU A 64 -19.98 -1.09 1.33
N VAL A 65 -20.45 0.11 1.10
CA VAL A 65 -21.47 0.77 1.94
C VAL A 65 -22.54 1.42 1.08
N ASP A 66 -23.73 1.61 1.65
CA ASP A 66 -24.79 2.44 1.04
C ASP A 66 -24.55 3.94 1.28
N LYS A 67 -25.46 4.78 0.80
CA LYS A 67 -25.41 6.25 0.99
C LYS A 67 -25.42 6.70 2.45
N ASP A 68 -25.91 5.88 3.35
CA ASP A 68 -26.02 6.15 4.78
C ASP A 68 -24.85 5.55 5.57
N GLY A 69 -23.91 4.88 4.88
CA GLY A 69 -22.73 4.24 5.45
C GLY A 69 -22.97 2.84 6.01
N ASN A 70 -24.13 2.24 5.76
CA ASN A 70 -24.41 0.86 6.19
C ASN A 70 -23.71 -0.13 5.27
N PRO A 71 -23.25 -1.28 5.81
CA PRO A 71 -22.58 -2.30 5.00
C PRO A 71 -23.49 -2.89 3.93
N VAL A 72 -22.97 -3.06 2.71
CA VAL A 72 -23.63 -3.71 1.58
C VAL A 72 -22.92 -5.03 1.25
N THR A 73 -23.65 -6.13 1.35
CA THR A 73 -23.13 -7.47 1.08
C THR A 73 -23.14 -7.78 -0.41
N VAL A 74 -22.01 -8.29 -0.92
CA VAL A 74 -21.91 -8.72 -2.32
C VAL A 74 -22.48 -10.13 -2.52
N THR A 75 -23.11 -10.37 -3.66
CA THR A 75 -23.64 -11.70 -4.05
C THR A 75 -22.67 -12.48 -4.92
N LYS A 76 -21.67 -11.82 -5.49
CA LYS A 76 -20.57 -12.36 -6.28
C LYS A 76 -19.26 -11.77 -5.78
N ASP A 77 -18.16 -12.48 -6.05
CA ASP A 77 -16.83 -11.93 -5.77
C ASP A 77 -16.65 -10.59 -6.49
N THR A 78 -16.18 -9.59 -5.75
CA THR A 78 -15.97 -8.23 -6.25
C THR A 78 -14.48 -7.91 -6.16
N GLU A 79 -13.83 -7.67 -7.31
CA GLU A 79 -12.42 -7.30 -7.36
C GLU A 79 -12.28 -5.78 -7.25
N VAL A 80 -11.44 -5.34 -6.32
CA VAL A 80 -11.07 -3.92 -6.16
C VAL A 80 -9.60 -3.75 -6.50
N THR A 81 -9.31 -2.81 -7.38
CA THR A 81 -7.95 -2.44 -7.75
C THR A 81 -7.53 -1.19 -6.98
N ILE A 82 -6.43 -1.30 -6.27
CA ILE A 82 -5.83 -0.24 -5.47
C ILE A 82 -4.49 0.12 -6.10
N LYS A 83 -4.22 1.40 -6.23
CA LYS A 83 -2.93 1.92 -6.67
C LYS A 83 -2.11 2.34 -5.46
N TYR A 84 -0.87 1.86 -5.38
CA TYR A 84 0.15 2.36 -4.48
C TYR A 84 0.87 3.56 -5.12
N THR A 85 1.16 4.60 -4.34
CA THR A 85 1.88 5.78 -4.83
C THR A 85 2.82 6.31 -3.76
N ASN A 86 4.10 6.46 -4.10
CA ASN A 86 5.05 7.22 -3.29
C ASN A 86 4.64 8.69 -3.24
N LYS A 87 4.52 9.26 -2.05
CA LYS A 87 4.34 10.71 -1.85
C LYS A 87 5.68 11.38 -1.55
N THR A 88 6.33 10.92 -0.49
CA THR A 88 7.69 11.30 -0.11
C THR A 88 8.58 10.07 0.10
N THR A 89 8.00 8.88 0.26
CA THR A 89 8.70 7.59 0.22
C THR A 89 9.40 7.39 -1.11
N GLN A 90 10.40 6.53 -1.13
CA GLN A 90 11.11 6.05 -2.30
C GLN A 90 10.79 4.55 -2.54
N ASP A 91 11.22 4.02 -3.68
CA ASP A 91 11.18 2.58 -3.91
C ASP A 91 12.20 1.92 -2.99
N GLY A 92 11.75 1.03 -2.12
CA GLY A 92 12.57 0.39 -1.10
C GLY A 92 12.12 0.65 0.34
N ASP A 93 11.30 1.68 0.60
CA ASP A 93 10.77 1.97 1.95
C ASP A 93 9.57 1.08 2.31
N THR A 94 8.97 0.48 1.29
CA THR A 94 7.93 -0.55 1.46
C THR A 94 8.15 -1.70 0.48
N GLU A 95 7.37 -2.78 0.65
CA GLU A 95 7.36 -3.92 -0.30
C GLU A 95 6.87 -3.56 -1.70
N TYR A 96 6.20 -2.42 -1.88
CA TYR A 96 5.68 -1.94 -3.16
C TYR A 96 6.52 -0.82 -3.74
N ASN A 97 6.55 -0.76 -5.08
CA ASN A 97 7.16 0.33 -5.82
C ASN A 97 6.12 1.35 -6.28
N ASN A 98 6.58 2.54 -6.61
CA ASN A 98 5.70 3.61 -7.07
C ASN A 98 4.89 3.20 -8.31
N ASN A 99 3.58 3.37 -8.23
CA ASN A 99 2.55 2.99 -9.21
C ASN A 99 2.23 1.49 -9.29
N ASP A 100 2.66 0.67 -8.35
CA ASP A 100 2.21 -0.71 -8.24
C ASP A 100 0.69 -0.78 -8.01
N THR A 101 0.10 -1.88 -8.43
CA THR A 101 -1.33 -2.14 -8.26
C THR A 101 -1.56 -3.39 -7.43
N ILE A 102 -2.44 -3.24 -6.44
CA ILE A 102 -2.85 -4.30 -5.52
C ILE A 102 -4.28 -4.69 -5.87
N LYS A 103 -4.54 -5.98 -6.03
CA LYS A 103 -5.89 -6.50 -6.28
C LYS A 103 -6.43 -7.20 -5.04
N ILE A 104 -7.57 -6.72 -4.58
CA ILE A 104 -8.24 -7.22 -3.37
C ILE A 104 -9.61 -7.73 -3.77
N THR A 105 -10.05 -8.85 -3.20
CA THR A 105 -11.36 -9.43 -3.45
C THR A 105 -12.24 -9.35 -2.21
N ILE A 106 -13.43 -8.77 -2.36
CA ILE A 106 -14.54 -8.93 -1.42
C ILE A 106 -15.29 -10.19 -1.86
N LYS A 107 -15.31 -11.20 -1.02
CA LYS A 107 -15.91 -12.50 -1.35
C LYS A 107 -17.44 -12.45 -1.32
N ALA A 108 -18.09 -13.25 -2.15
CA ALA A 108 -19.53 -13.40 -2.14
C ALA A 108 -20.05 -13.76 -0.73
N GLY A 109 -21.05 -13.02 -0.26
CA GLY A 109 -21.60 -13.13 1.10
C GLY A 109 -20.99 -12.14 2.09
N GLU A 110 -19.91 -11.44 1.73
CA GLU A 110 -19.24 -10.45 2.59
C GLU A 110 -19.57 -9.01 2.14
N ASN A 111 -19.25 -8.04 2.98
CA ASN A 111 -19.38 -6.60 2.71
C ASN A 111 -18.04 -5.86 2.78
N SER A 112 -16.97 -6.58 3.08
CA SER A 112 -15.61 -6.07 3.17
C SER A 112 -14.62 -7.12 2.68
N SER A 113 -13.45 -6.67 2.26
CA SER A 113 -12.31 -7.56 2.03
C SER A 113 -11.81 -8.17 3.34
N ASP A 114 -11.01 -9.23 3.25
CA ASP A 114 -10.04 -9.52 4.29
C ASP A 114 -9.12 -8.31 4.46
N LYS A 115 -8.48 -8.16 5.63
CA LYS A 115 -7.42 -7.18 5.78
C LYS A 115 -6.25 -7.54 4.89
N PHE A 116 -5.62 -6.56 4.30
CA PHE A 116 -4.38 -6.72 3.56
C PHE A 116 -3.31 -5.79 4.13
N ASP A 117 -2.08 -6.17 3.94
CA ASP A 117 -0.93 -5.60 4.58
C ASP A 117 -0.09 -4.80 3.58
N VAL A 118 0.63 -3.81 4.08
CA VAL A 118 1.78 -3.17 3.43
C VAL A 118 2.90 -3.20 4.45
N ASP A 119 3.95 -3.98 4.15
CA ASP A 119 5.13 -4.06 4.99
C ASP A 119 6.06 -2.89 4.70
N THR A 120 6.46 -2.17 5.73
CA THR A 120 7.51 -1.15 5.65
C THR A 120 8.87 -1.78 5.87
N ILE A 121 9.89 -1.20 5.26
CA ILE A 121 11.28 -1.67 5.34
C ILE A 121 12.01 -0.82 6.36
N ASP A 122 12.69 -1.50 7.28
CA ASP A 122 13.56 -0.86 8.27
C ASP A 122 14.95 -0.66 7.66
N ASP A 123 15.44 0.58 7.62
CA ASP A 123 16.73 0.90 7.02
C ASP A 123 17.61 1.79 7.94
N TYR A 124 18.61 2.46 7.41
CA TYR A 124 19.56 3.27 8.17
C TYR A 124 19.49 4.76 7.79
N LEU A 125 18.42 5.18 7.13
CA LEU A 125 18.22 6.56 6.74
C LEU A 125 17.39 7.28 7.80
N ALA A 126 17.72 8.51 8.09
CA ALA A 126 16.96 9.35 9.01
C ALA A 126 15.97 10.19 8.18
N ASP A 127 14.85 9.60 7.81
CA ASP A 127 13.84 10.20 6.92
C ASP A 127 12.42 10.21 7.49
N ASN A 128 12.34 10.22 8.79
CA ASN A 128 11.12 10.22 9.61
C ASN A 128 10.00 11.10 9.05
N GLY A 129 8.84 10.50 8.88
CA GLY A 129 7.64 11.20 8.44
C GLY A 129 7.37 11.09 6.94
N GLU A 130 8.02 10.16 6.27
CA GLU A 130 7.74 9.83 4.88
C GLU A 130 6.31 9.33 4.69
N LYS A 131 5.79 9.42 3.46
CA LYS A 131 4.39 9.11 3.18
C LYS A 131 4.21 8.35 1.89
N PHE A 132 3.32 7.37 1.93
CA PHE A 132 2.75 6.74 0.76
C PHE A 132 1.21 6.83 0.77
N ASN A 133 0.61 6.52 -0.34
CA ASN A 133 -0.84 6.57 -0.54
C ASN A 133 -1.35 5.29 -1.19
N LEU A 134 -2.48 4.80 -0.71
CA LEU A 134 -3.27 3.75 -1.33
C LEU A 134 -4.59 4.33 -1.81
N GLU A 135 -4.89 4.22 -3.10
CA GLU A 135 -6.08 4.79 -3.74
C GLU A 135 -6.87 3.70 -4.47
N ILE A 136 -8.17 3.61 -4.23
CA ILE A 136 -9.04 2.76 -5.05
C ILE A 136 -9.14 3.38 -6.45
N THR A 137 -8.80 2.60 -7.47
CA THR A 137 -8.84 3.06 -8.88
C THR A 137 -9.90 2.36 -9.72
N ASN A 138 -10.33 1.17 -9.31
CA ASN A 138 -11.37 0.43 -10.01
C ASN A 138 -12.08 -0.55 -9.08
N VAL A 139 -13.36 -0.80 -9.37
CA VAL A 139 -14.17 -1.85 -8.75
C VAL A 139 -14.85 -2.65 -9.86
N ASP A 140 -14.58 -3.94 -9.93
CA ASP A 140 -15.28 -4.89 -10.81
C ASP A 140 -16.24 -5.72 -9.97
N ASP A 141 -17.49 -5.29 -9.95
CA ASP A 141 -18.59 -5.90 -9.20
C ASP A 141 -19.32 -6.99 -10.00
N GLN A 142 -18.86 -7.31 -11.20
CA GLN A 142 -19.49 -8.27 -12.13
C GLN A 142 -20.96 -7.95 -12.46
N GLY A 143 -21.31 -6.68 -12.42
CA GLY A 143 -22.65 -6.19 -12.75
C GLY A 143 -23.73 -6.61 -11.74
N GLN A 144 -23.37 -6.75 -10.46
CA GLN A 144 -24.35 -7.05 -9.40
C GLN A 144 -25.01 -5.79 -8.84
N PHE A 145 -24.41 -4.63 -9.01
CA PHE A 145 -24.96 -3.34 -8.63
C PHE A 145 -25.21 -2.48 -9.87
N GLU A 146 -26.18 -1.60 -9.81
CA GLU A 146 -26.43 -0.66 -10.92
C GLU A 146 -25.30 0.36 -11.03
N LYS A 147 -24.76 0.79 -9.90
CA LYS A 147 -23.64 1.71 -9.85
C LYS A 147 -22.80 1.52 -8.60
N VAL A 148 -21.48 1.47 -8.78
CA VAL A 148 -20.50 1.56 -7.70
C VAL A 148 -19.73 2.86 -7.86
N ASN A 149 -19.75 3.70 -6.84
CA ASN A 149 -18.90 4.88 -6.73
C ASN A 149 -17.68 4.58 -5.86
N ILE A 150 -16.56 5.19 -6.17
CA ILE A 150 -15.35 5.16 -5.32
C ILE A 150 -15.45 6.32 -4.33
N GLY A 151 -15.17 6.04 -3.04
CA GLY A 151 -15.34 6.95 -1.93
C GLY A 151 -16.74 6.85 -1.29
N ASP A 152 -16.95 7.58 -0.22
CA ASP A 152 -18.28 7.69 0.43
C ASP A 152 -19.20 8.69 -0.30
N ILE A 153 -20.38 8.95 0.26
CA ILE A 153 -21.36 9.89 -0.33
C ILE A 153 -20.81 11.31 -0.51
N ASN A 154 -19.80 11.71 0.27
CA ASN A 154 -19.16 13.02 0.19
C ASN A 154 -17.94 13.02 -0.77
N GLY A 155 -17.55 11.84 -1.28
CA GLY A 155 -16.34 11.66 -2.08
C GLY A 155 -15.08 11.49 -1.23
N ASP A 156 -15.23 11.27 0.08
CA ASP A 156 -14.13 10.98 0.98
C ASP A 156 -13.82 9.47 0.98
N LYS A 157 -12.73 9.05 1.65
CA LYS A 157 -12.32 7.65 1.78
C LYS A 157 -12.03 6.92 0.47
N THR A 158 -11.68 7.65 -0.57
CA THR A 158 -11.19 7.09 -1.85
C THR A 158 -9.79 6.53 -1.71
N ASN A 159 -9.04 7.02 -0.72
CA ASN A 159 -7.64 6.71 -0.50
C ASN A 159 -7.28 6.80 1.00
N VAL A 160 -6.10 6.28 1.35
CA VAL A 160 -5.46 6.41 2.67
C VAL A 160 -4.03 6.87 2.46
N ASP A 161 -3.65 8.00 3.09
CA ASP A 161 -2.26 8.39 3.28
C ASP A 161 -1.72 7.75 4.54
N THR A 162 -0.58 7.08 4.45
CA THR A 162 0.13 6.51 5.59
C THR A 162 1.47 7.20 5.77
N THR A 163 1.77 7.57 7.01
CA THR A 163 3.06 8.14 7.40
C THR A 163 3.92 7.05 8.02
N ILE A 164 5.14 6.88 7.54
CA ILE A 164 6.17 6.03 8.13
C ILE A 164 6.98 6.86 9.12
N LEU A 165 7.24 6.32 10.29
CA LEU A 165 8.07 6.93 11.33
C LEU A 165 9.30 6.06 11.54
N ASP A 166 10.44 6.70 11.73
CA ASP A 166 11.68 5.99 12.07
C ASP A 166 11.50 5.10 13.29
N ASN A 167 12.09 3.93 13.25
CA ASN A 167 12.06 2.97 14.34
C ASN A 167 12.98 3.40 15.47
N THR A 168 12.43 3.82 16.58
CA THR A 168 13.19 4.29 17.75
C THR A 168 13.53 3.17 18.75
N THR A 169 13.22 1.91 18.45
CA THR A 169 13.32 0.82 19.43
C THR A 169 14.73 0.24 19.60
N ASP A 170 15.64 0.46 18.66
CA ASP A 170 16.99 -0.10 18.67
C ASP A 170 18.04 0.78 19.35
N LYS A 171 17.61 1.54 20.34
CA LYS A 171 18.58 2.29 21.18
C LYS A 171 19.58 1.34 21.84
N PRO A 172 20.86 1.68 21.88
CA PRO A 172 21.90 0.81 22.44
C PRO A 172 21.68 0.45 23.91
N ASN A 173 20.85 1.22 24.62
CA ASN A 173 20.30 0.92 25.96
C ASN A 173 19.19 1.91 26.29
N GLU A 174 18.32 1.56 27.28
CA GLU A 174 17.16 2.35 27.72
C GLU A 174 17.47 3.77 28.19
N ASN A 175 18.73 4.07 28.50
CA ASN A 175 19.19 5.37 28.98
C ASN A 175 20.03 6.12 27.94
N SER A 176 20.13 5.60 26.73
CA SER A 176 20.90 6.26 25.66
C SER A 176 20.15 7.52 25.19
N THR A 177 20.89 8.63 25.16
CA THR A 177 20.47 9.86 24.46
C THR A 177 20.90 9.84 23.00
N VAL A 178 21.54 8.76 22.56
CA VAL A 178 21.91 8.51 21.16
C VAL A 178 20.67 7.98 20.47
N GLU A 179 20.38 8.52 19.33
CA GLU A 179 19.33 8.03 18.43
C GLU A 179 19.53 6.56 18.08
N SER A 180 18.54 5.91 17.55
CA SER A 180 18.58 4.50 17.17
C SER A 180 19.88 4.17 16.43
N ASN A 181 20.44 2.99 16.71
CA ASN A 181 21.65 2.54 16.02
C ASN A 181 21.44 2.33 14.52
N GLN A 182 20.18 2.30 14.08
CA GLN A 182 19.82 2.05 12.70
C GLN A 182 19.90 3.32 11.83
N GLU A 183 19.68 4.50 12.43
CA GLU A 183 19.81 5.78 11.72
C GLU A 183 21.22 6.37 11.77
N ASN A 184 22.17 5.63 12.31
CA ASN A 184 23.57 6.03 12.39
C ASN A 184 24.46 5.16 11.52
N VAL A 185 25.21 5.75 10.65
CA VAL A 185 26.23 5.06 9.86
C VAL A 185 27.63 5.36 10.39
N ILE A 186 28.51 4.37 10.35
CA ILE A 186 29.91 4.56 10.68
C ILE A 186 30.70 4.76 9.39
N LEU A 187 31.25 5.95 9.23
CA LEU A 187 32.14 6.24 8.10
C LEU A 187 33.58 5.76 8.42
N LYS A 188 34.17 4.99 7.52
CA LYS A 188 35.56 4.51 7.65
C LYS A 188 36.33 4.80 6.37
N ILE A 189 37.55 5.30 6.53
CA ILE A 189 38.48 5.48 5.43
C ILE A 189 39.24 4.16 5.24
N VAL A 190 39.21 3.63 4.02
CA VAL A 190 39.89 2.40 3.64
C VAL A 190 40.81 2.65 2.44
N VAL A 191 41.82 1.77 2.27
CA VAL A 191 42.71 1.83 1.13
C VAL A 191 41.96 1.48 -0.15
N ALA A 192 42.21 2.23 -1.22
CA ALA A 192 41.65 2.00 -2.53
C ALA A 192 42.72 1.83 -3.61
N ASP A 193 42.36 1.30 -4.75
CA ASP A 193 43.16 1.37 -5.96
C ASP A 193 43.02 2.75 -6.64
N LYS A 194 43.76 2.93 -7.75
CA LYS A 194 43.71 4.19 -8.51
C LYS A 194 42.36 4.52 -9.13
N ASP A 195 41.46 3.51 -9.23
CA ASP A 195 40.13 3.62 -9.84
C ASP A 195 39.04 3.81 -8.77
N GLY A 196 39.44 3.92 -7.49
CA GLY A 196 38.56 4.14 -6.35
C GLY A 196 37.95 2.86 -5.77
N ASN A 197 38.38 1.68 -6.21
CA ASN A 197 37.83 0.45 -5.65
C ASN A 197 38.54 0.13 -4.32
N PRO A 198 37.79 -0.18 -3.24
CA PRO A 198 38.36 -0.53 -1.97
C PRO A 198 39.11 -1.86 -2.03
N ILE A 199 40.30 -1.92 -1.40
CA ILE A 199 41.15 -3.10 -1.37
C ILE A 199 40.89 -3.90 -0.11
N LYS A 200 40.77 -5.24 -0.26
CA LYS A 200 40.60 -6.20 0.84
C LYS A 200 41.84 -7.07 0.99
N ASP A 201 42.08 -7.54 2.22
CA ASP A 201 43.09 -8.55 2.50
C ASP A 201 42.64 -9.97 2.13
N ALA A 202 43.48 -10.96 2.43
CA ALA A 202 43.19 -12.37 2.16
C ALA A 202 42.02 -12.95 2.97
N ASN A 203 41.61 -12.29 4.05
CA ASN A 203 40.49 -12.66 4.89
C ASN A 203 39.19 -12.00 4.45
N GLY A 204 39.23 -11.08 3.47
CA GLY A 204 38.12 -10.30 3.00
C GLY A 204 37.92 -8.98 3.77
N ASP A 205 38.79 -8.64 4.68
CA ASP A 205 38.75 -7.39 5.47
C ASP A 205 39.28 -6.21 4.65
N TYR A 206 38.63 -5.04 4.75
CA TYR A 206 39.15 -3.83 4.10
C TYR A 206 40.42 -3.34 4.71
N LEU A 207 41.43 -3.05 3.88
CA LEU A 207 42.72 -2.54 4.35
C LEU A 207 42.56 -1.11 4.89
N THR A 208 43.08 -0.89 6.10
CA THR A 208 43.13 0.43 6.75
C THR A 208 44.58 0.98 6.79
N GLN A 209 45.55 0.19 6.37
CA GLN A 209 46.94 0.56 6.29
C GLN A 209 47.51 0.20 4.92
N ASN A 210 48.35 1.05 4.40
CA ASN A 210 49.03 0.84 3.13
C ASN A 210 50.47 1.38 3.22
N GLU A 211 51.38 0.69 2.52
CA GLU A 211 52.77 1.16 2.33
C GLU A 211 52.89 1.62 0.88
N VAL A 212 53.23 2.88 0.70
CA VAL A 212 53.40 3.50 -0.62
C VAL A 212 54.84 4.00 -0.74
N PRO A 213 55.60 3.57 -1.77
CA PRO A 213 56.94 4.08 -2.03
C PRO A 213 56.93 5.60 -2.20
N GLU A 214 57.97 6.24 -1.73
CA GLU A 214 58.15 7.68 -1.87
C GLU A 214 58.03 8.11 -3.34
N GLY A 215 57.22 9.15 -3.58
CA GLY A 215 56.96 9.67 -4.92
C GLY A 215 55.74 9.04 -5.61
N ASN A 216 55.10 8.02 -5.02
CA ASN A 216 53.87 7.43 -5.54
C ASN A 216 52.63 8.00 -4.82
N ASN A 217 51.45 7.84 -5.45
CA ASN A 217 50.20 8.25 -4.87
C ASN A 217 49.58 7.15 -4.02
N ALA A 218 49.02 7.51 -2.87
CA ALA A 218 48.11 6.67 -2.09
C ALA A 218 46.67 7.03 -2.40
N TYR A 219 45.81 6.03 -2.52
CA TYR A 219 44.38 6.20 -2.82
C TYR A 219 43.56 5.64 -1.67
N TYR A 220 42.50 6.36 -1.35
CA TYR A 220 41.58 6.01 -0.26
C TYR A 220 40.15 6.26 -0.70
N VAL A 221 39.21 5.55 -0.08
CA VAL A 221 37.78 5.76 -0.25
C VAL A 221 37.11 5.76 1.12
N VAL A 222 36.05 6.52 1.29
CA VAL A 222 35.21 6.50 2.48
C VAL A 222 34.06 5.53 2.21
N LEU A 223 33.87 4.58 3.13
CA LEU A 223 32.74 3.63 3.09
C LEU A 223 31.87 3.85 4.31
N ALA A 224 30.54 3.72 4.13
CA ALA A 224 29.58 3.69 5.22
C ALA A 224 29.32 2.23 5.65
N PHE A 225 29.22 2.01 6.94
CA PHE A 225 29.00 0.71 7.57
C PHE A 225 27.88 0.82 8.59
N GLU A 226 27.13 -0.25 8.76
CA GLU A 226 26.17 -0.38 9.86
C GLU A 226 26.85 -0.25 11.22
N PRO A 227 26.21 0.41 12.20
CA PRO A 227 26.85 0.74 13.49
C PRO A 227 27.21 -0.47 14.34
N ASN A 228 26.53 -1.59 14.22
CA ASN A 228 26.74 -2.78 15.04
C ASN A 228 27.70 -3.82 14.45
N THR A 229 28.33 -3.53 13.32
CA THR A 229 29.28 -4.46 12.73
C THR A 229 30.61 -4.39 13.46
N THR A 230 31.00 -5.48 14.12
CA THR A 230 32.32 -5.61 14.79
C THR A 230 33.42 -5.99 13.82
N LYS A 231 33.06 -6.35 12.59
CA LYS A 231 33.99 -6.79 11.56
C LYS A 231 34.02 -5.79 10.41
N PHE A 232 35.22 -5.42 10.01
CA PHE A 232 35.51 -4.53 8.89
C PHE A 232 35.18 -5.16 7.52
N ASN A 233 34.87 -6.46 7.48
CA ASN A 233 34.58 -7.25 6.27
C ASN A 233 33.11 -7.48 6.03
N ASP A 234 32.24 -6.83 6.77
CA ASP A 234 30.83 -6.96 6.51
C ASP A 234 30.48 -6.40 5.13
N ASN A 235 29.75 -7.18 4.33
CA ASN A 235 29.40 -6.82 2.96
C ASN A 235 28.26 -5.79 2.88
N THR A 236 27.75 -5.37 4.01
CA THR A 236 26.68 -4.38 4.08
C THR A 236 27.23 -3.02 3.69
N LYS A 237 27.09 -2.72 2.42
CA LYS A 237 27.44 -1.43 1.83
C LYS A 237 26.14 -0.62 1.76
N LEU A 238 26.04 0.38 2.60
CA LEU A 238 24.92 1.32 2.51
C LEU A 238 25.05 2.12 1.23
N ASP A 239 23.99 2.18 0.45
CA ASP A 239 23.91 2.99 -0.76
C ASP A 239 23.46 4.41 -0.38
N ILE A 240 24.43 5.23 -0.01
CA ILE A 240 24.18 6.65 0.27
C ILE A 240 23.99 7.36 -1.06
N GLN A 241 22.74 7.63 -1.43
CA GLN A 241 22.40 8.26 -2.71
C GLN A 241 22.83 9.72 -2.83
N SER A 242 22.97 10.44 -1.74
CA SER A 242 23.59 11.77 -1.74
C SER A 242 23.99 12.17 -0.32
N GLY A 243 25.25 12.55 -0.13
CA GLY A 243 25.74 13.06 1.13
C GLY A 243 27.01 13.85 0.91
N THR A 244 27.20 14.93 1.67
CA THR A 244 28.48 15.65 1.73
C THR A 244 29.23 15.16 2.96
N VAL A 245 30.39 14.55 2.77
CA VAL A 245 31.31 14.24 3.87
C VAL A 245 32.26 15.42 4.01
N GLU A 246 32.17 16.15 5.13
CA GLU A 246 33.17 17.11 5.51
C GLU A 246 34.30 16.37 6.22
N VAL A 247 35.52 16.49 5.70
CA VAL A 247 36.73 15.85 6.23
C VAL A 247 37.57 16.90 6.98
#